data_eaed45420549c7eee18162be0cf503c6
#
_entry.id   eaed45420549c7eee18162be0cf503c6
#
_cell.length_a   1.000
_cell.length_b   1.000
_cell.length_c   1.000
_cell.angle_alpha   90.00
_cell.angle_beta   90.00
_cell.angle_gamma   90.00
#
_symmetry.space_group_name_H-M   'P 1'
#
loop_
_entity.id
_entity.type
_entity.pdbx_description
1 polymer ?
#
loop_
_entity_poly.entity_id
_entity_poly.type
_entity_poly.pdbx_seq_one_letter_code
_entity_poly.pdbx_strand_id
1 'polypeptide(L)'
;MATYIVGDIHITDSTAYQAHVPRALATIARFGGRVIAGGKIDLLEGDPMPERVFIIEFPSAAAARRWYQSDDHQEALQVRLSASHGRVFLIEGNEISTADPVAGLDAGKG
;
A
#
# COMPACT_ATOMS: atom_id res chain seq x y z
N MET A 1 8.90 13.89 4.14
CA MET A 1 8.05 13.03 4.95
C MET A 1 7.73 11.74 4.22
N ALA A 2 7.71 10.66 4.94
CA ALA A 2 7.36 9.36 4.35
C ALA A 2 5.93 9.37 3.84
N THR A 3 5.68 8.57 2.82
CA THR A 3 4.36 8.36 2.25
C THR A 3 4.11 6.86 2.25
N TYR A 4 2.88 6.49 2.51
CA TYR A 4 2.50 5.08 2.62
C TYR A 4 1.48 4.72 1.56
N ILE A 5 1.68 3.55 0.97
CA ILE A 5 0.67 2.93 0.12
C ILE A 5 0.05 1.80 0.96
N VAL A 6 -1.26 1.82 1.06
CA VAL A 6 -2.00 0.80 1.81
C VAL A 6 -2.85 0.01 0.84
N GLY A 7 -2.71 -1.30 0.87
CA GLY A 7 -3.54 -2.20 0.10
C GLY A 7 -4.47 -2.99 1.02
N ASP A 8 -5.74 -3.06 0.63
CA ASP A 8 -6.76 -3.84 1.30
C ASP A 8 -7.48 -4.62 0.21
N ILE A 9 -7.07 -5.87 0.02
CA ILE A 9 -7.48 -6.65 -1.15
C ILE A 9 -8.02 -8.02 -0.78
N HIS A 10 -8.88 -8.54 -1.65
CA HIS A 10 -9.38 -9.90 -1.64
C HIS A 10 -8.77 -10.66 -2.81
N ILE A 11 -8.09 -11.76 -2.53
CA ILE A 11 -7.41 -12.56 -3.56
C ILE A 11 -8.40 -13.58 -4.13
N THR A 12 -8.57 -13.56 -5.47
CA THR A 12 -9.47 -14.48 -6.17
C THR A 12 -8.71 -15.60 -6.86
N ASP A 13 -7.43 -15.39 -7.18
CA ASP A 13 -6.54 -16.40 -7.76
C ASP A 13 -5.20 -16.35 -7.02
N SER A 14 -5.07 -17.18 -6.01
CA SER A 14 -3.90 -17.14 -5.14
C SER A 14 -2.62 -17.57 -5.85
N THR A 15 -2.68 -18.49 -6.79
CA THR A 15 -1.52 -18.94 -7.56
C THR A 15 -0.96 -17.79 -8.41
N ALA A 16 -1.83 -17.12 -9.16
CA ALA A 16 -1.42 -15.98 -9.98
C ALA A 16 -0.94 -14.81 -9.12
N TYR A 17 -1.62 -14.55 -8.01
CA TYR A 17 -1.22 -13.49 -7.09
C TYR A 17 0.17 -13.73 -6.54
N GLN A 18 0.45 -14.92 -6.03
CA GLN A 18 1.75 -15.25 -5.47
C GLN A 18 2.86 -15.20 -6.51
N ALA A 19 2.55 -15.61 -7.74
CA ALA A 19 3.53 -15.60 -8.82
C ALA A 19 3.98 -14.18 -9.17
N HIS A 20 3.13 -13.16 -8.99
CA HIS A 20 3.49 -11.79 -9.34
C HIS A 20 4.24 -11.05 -8.21
N VAL A 21 4.19 -11.55 -6.97
CA VAL A 21 4.77 -10.84 -5.81
C VAL A 21 6.25 -10.49 -5.98
N PRO A 22 7.14 -11.41 -6.42
CA PRO A 22 8.56 -11.05 -6.57
C PRO A 22 8.77 -9.88 -7.53
N ARG A 23 8.01 -9.84 -8.62
CA ARG A 23 8.10 -8.74 -9.59
C ARG A 23 7.60 -7.43 -8.99
N ALA A 24 6.49 -7.49 -8.27
CA ALA A 24 5.95 -6.31 -7.60
C ALA A 24 6.95 -5.73 -6.60
N LEU A 25 7.58 -6.58 -5.79
CA LEU A 25 8.59 -6.15 -4.83
C LEU A 25 9.79 -5.51 -5.51
N ALA A 26 10.23 -6.04 -6.65
CA ALA A 26 11.33 -5.47 -7.41
C ALA A 26 11.00 -4.06 -7.92
N THR A 27 9.77 -3.82 -8.38
CA THR A 27 9.35 -2.48 -8.83
C THR A 27 9.32 -1.50 -7.68
N ILE A 28 8.83 -1.92 -6.51
CA ILE A 28 8.79 -1.09 -5.30
C ILE A 28 10.20 -0.66 -4.90
N ALA A 29 11.13 -1.61 -4.84
CA ALA A 29 12.51 -1.35 -4.44
C ALA A 29 13.20 -0.36 -5.39
N ARG A 30 12.90 -0.44 -6.68
CA ARG A 30 13.49 0.45 -7.68
C ARG A 30 13.19 1.92 -7.42
N PHE A 31 12.05 2.22 -6.84
CA PHE A 31 11.64 3.59 -6.54
C PHE A 31 11.85 3.98 -5.08
N GLY A 32 12.66 3.21 -4.37
CA GLY A 32 13.03 3.51 -2.98
C GLY A 32 12.01 3.10 -1.95
N GLY A 33 11.02 2.31 -2.34
CA GLY A 33 10.00 1.80 -1.44
C GLY A 33 10.40 0.51 -0.76
N ARG A 34 9.67 0.19 0.30
CA ARG A 34 9.79 -1.10 1.00
C ARG A 34 8.47 -1.47 1.65
N VAL A 35 8.18 -2.74 1.68
CA VAL A 35 6.99 -3.24 2.39
C VAL A 35 7.32 -3.31 3.87
N ILE A 36 6.59 -2.56 4.68
CA ILE A 36 6.82 -2.47 6.11
C ILE A 36 5.83 -3.28 6.94
N ALA A 37 4.71 -3.66 6.36
CA ALA A 37 3.74 -4.54 7.01
C ALA A 37 2.97 -5.32 5.96
N GLY A 38 2.64 -6.56 6.24
CA GLY A 38 1.89 -7.40 5.30
C GLY A 38 1.69 -8.81 5.85
N GLY A 39 1.79 -8.96 7.15
CA GLY A 39 1.70 -10.25 7.81
C GLY A 39 0.28 -10.63 8.21
N LYS A 40 0.21 -11.47 9.23
CA LYS A 40 -1.04 -11.97 9.78
C LYS A 40 -1.90 -10.83 10.33
N ILE A 41 -3.18 -10.91 10.08
CA ILE A 41 -4.16 -9.92 10.52
C ILE A 41 -4.89 -10.44 11.74
N ASP A 42 -5.06 -9.58 12.74
CA ASP A 42 -5.85 -9.83 13.92
C ASP A 42 -6.88 -8.70 14.03
N LEU A 43 -8.14 -9.02 13.76
CA LEU A 43 -9.21 -8.02 13.78
C LEU A 43 -9.56 -7.68 15.21
N LEU A 44 -9.38 -6.42 15.60
CA LEU A 44 -9.66 -5.94 16.95
C LEU A 44 -11.09 -5.46 17.12
N GLU A 45 -11.66 -4.87 16.10
CA GLU A 45 -13.07 -4.45 16.10
C GLU A 45 -13.56 -4.26 14.67
N GLY A 46 -14.87 -4.37 14.50
CA GLY A 46 -15.51 -4.21 13.20
C GLY A 46 -15.62 -5.50 12.40
N ASP A 47 -16.19 -5.42 11.23
CA ASP A 47 -16.31 -6.51 10.26
C ASP A 47 -16.38 -5.92 8.85
N PRO A 48 -16.10 -6.72 7.82
CA PRO A 48 -15.60 -8.07 7.86
C PRO A 48 -14.10 -8.14 8.16
N MET A 49 -13.58 -9.31 8.47
CA MET A 49 -12.15 -9.56 8.60
C MET A 49 -11.46 -9.25 7.29
N PRO A 50 -10.43 -8.37 7.27
CA PRO A 50 -9.65 -8.16 6.06
C PRO A 50 -8.93 -9.45 5.66
N GLU A 51 -8.80 -9.70 4.36
CA GLU A 51 -8.12 -10.90 3.88
C GLU A 51 -6.63 -10.65 3.70
N ARG A 52 -6.28 -9.59 2.98
CA ARG A 52 -4.89 -9.25 2.71
C ARG A 52 -4.70 -7.75 2.83
N VAL A 53 -3.84 -7.34 3.73
CA VAL A 53 -3.47 -5.93 3.91
C VAL A 53 -1.96 -5.82 3.79
N PHE A 54 -1.49 -4.80 3.06
CA PHE A 54 -0.06 -4.50 3.02
C PHE A 54 0.15 -3.00 3.13
N ILE A 55 1.31 -2.62 3.67
CA ILE A 55 1.72 -1.23 3.77
C ILE A 55 3.11 -1.11 3.18
N ILE A 56 3.26 -0.20 2.23
CA ILE A 56 4.52 0.11 1.56
C ILE A 56 4.91 1.52 1.94
N GLU A 57 6.15 1.71 2.36
CA GLU A 57 6.69 3.02 2.66
C GLU A 57 7.54 3.53 1.49
N PHE A 58 7.32 4.78 1.08
CA PHE A 58 8.15 5.49 0.12
C PHE A 58 8.72 6.74 0.78
N PRO A 59 9.88 7.25 0.31
CA PRO A 59 10.47 8.44 0.92
C PRO A 59 9.66 9.72 0.68
N SER A 60 8.78 9.73 -0.32
CA SER A 60 7.95 10.89 -0.64
C SER A 60 6.73 10.49 -1.45
N ALA A 61 5.73 11.37 -1.49
CA ALA A 61 4.57 11.17 -2.35
C ALA A 61 4.96 11.13 -3.83
N ALA A 62 5.94 11.94 -4.22
CA ALA A 62 6.41 11.95 -5.60
C ALA A 62 7.02 10.59 -5.99
N ALA A 63 7.82 9.99 -5.11
CA ALA A 63 8.39 8.67 -5.36
C ALA A 63 7.31 7.59 -5.48
N ALA A 64 6.32 7.63 -4.59
CA ALA A 64 5.20 6.69 -4.61
C ALA A 64 4.40 6.80 -5.92
N ARG A 65 4.14 8.02 -6.37
CA ARG A 65 3.41 8.25 -7.62
C ARG A 65 4.21 7.82 -8.84
N ARG A 66 5.52 8.08 -8.86
CA ARG A 66 6.40 7.60 -9.94
C ARG A 66 6.38 6.09 -10.02
N TRP A 67 6.46 5.42 -8.86
CA TRP A 67 6.34 3.96 -8.81
C TRP A 67 5.02 3.49 -9.41
N TYR A 68 3.91 4.06 -8.94
CA TYR A 68 2.59 3.62 -9.38
C TYR A 68 2.38 3.80 -10.88
N GLN A 69 2.91 4.90 -11.43
CA GLN A 69 2.76 5.24 -12.84
C GLN A 69 3.80 4.61 -13.75
N SER A 70 4.82 3.93 -13.19
CA SER A 70 5.88 3.34 -13.98
C SER A 70 5.35 2.20 -14.84
N ASP A 71 5.97 2.01 -16.00
CA ASP A 71 5.61 0.91 -16.91
C ASP A 71 5.77 -0.45 -16.24
N ASP A 72 6.84 -0.62 -15.46
CA ASP A 72 7.11 -1.86 -14.74
C ASP A 72 6.00 -2.21 -13.76
N HIS A 73 5.55 -1.21 -12.98
CA HIS A 73 4.46 -1.45 -12.03
C HIS A 73 3.14 -1.70 -12.77
N GLN A 74 2.88 -0.95 -13.84
CA GLN A 74 1.63 -1.11 -14.60
C GLN A 74 1.51 -2.52 -15.17
N GLU A 75 2.60 -3.13 -15.60
CA GLU A 75 2.58 -4.53 -16.03
C GLU A 75 2.27 -5.49 -14.87
N ALA A 76 2.91 -5.30 -13.72
CA ALA A 76 2.63 -6.09 -12.53
C ALA A 76 1.19 -5.90 -12.05
N LEU A 77 0.68 -4.67 -12.15
CA LEU A 77 -0.67 -4.31 -11.76
C LEU A 77 -1.73 -5.10 -12.54
N GLN A 78 -1.51 -5.34 -13.83
CA GLN A 78 -2.47 -6.12 -14.63
C GLN A 78 -2.69 -7.52 -14.06
N VAL A 79 -1.62 -8.17 -13.60
CA VAL A 79 -1.72 -9.48 -12.96
C VAL A 79 -2.49 -9.37 -11.65
N ARG A 80 -2.17 -8.39 -10.82
CA ARG A 80 -2.87 -8.20 -9.54
C ARG A 80 -4.36 -7.94 -9.75
N LEU A 81 -4.71 -7.10 -10.72
CA LEU A 81 -6.11 -6.77 -11.01
C LEU A 81 -6.89 -8.00 -11.52
N SER A 82 -6.24 -8.91 -12.22
CA SER A 82 -6.89 -10.14 -12.69
C SER A 82 -7.00 -11.19 -11.59
N ALA A 83 -6.18 -11.11 -10.53
CA ALA A 83 -6.09 -12.12 -9.48
C ALA A 83 -6.69 -11.67 -8.15
N SER A 84 -7.18 -10.43 -8.07
CA SER A 84 -7.71 -9.87 -6.82
C SER A 84 -8.62 -8.68 -7.10
N HIS A 85 -9.33 -8.25 -6.06
CA HIS A 85 -10.06 -6.98 -6.08
C HIS A 85 -9.94 -6.31 -4.71
N GLY A 86 -10.21 -5.01 -4.66
CA GLY A 86 -10.12 -4.26 -3.43
C GLY A 86 -9.67 -2.84 -3.67
N ARG A 87 -8.97 -2.28 -2.68
CA ARG A 87 -8.54 -0.89 -2.70
C ARG A 87 -7.06 -0.77 -2.41
N VAL A 88 -6.42 0.16 -3.13
CA VAL A 88 -5.04 0.58 -2.86
C VAL A 88 -5.05 2.09 -2.83
N PHE A 89 -4.52 2.68 -1.78
CA PHE A 89 -4.55 4.13 -1.62
C PHE A 89 -3.26 4.63 -0.97
N LEU A 90 -3.02 5.92 -1.14
CA LEU A 90 -1.84 6.61 -0.64
C LEU A 90 -2.20 7.45 0.59
N ILE A 91 -1.39 7.36 1.64
CA ILE A 91 -1.52 8.20 2.82
C ILE A 91 -0.20 8.95 3.00
N GLU A 92 -0.28 10.27 3.13
CA GLU A 92 0.90 11.06 3.48
C GLU A 92 1.20 10.87 4.97
N GLY A 93 2.49 10.74 5.30
CA GLY A 93 2.93 10.42 6.64
C GLY A 93 2.98 11.62 7.56
N ASN A 94 1.86 12.28 7.76
CA ASN A 94 1.76 13.37 8.74
C ASN A 94 1.75 12.80 10.15
N GLU A 95 2.70 13.21 10.95
CA GLU A 95 2.77 12.78 12.33
C GLU A 95 1.69 13.48 13.17
N ILE A 96 0.92 12.69 13.93
CA ILE A 96 -0.08 13.22 14.85
C ILE A 96 0.54 13.24 16.24
N SER A 97 0.79 14.45 16.75
CA SER A 97 1.40 14.63 18.07
C SER A 97 0.36 14.37 19.17
N THR A 98 0.77 13.68 20.23
CA THR A 98 -0.07 13.53 21.42
C THR A 98 -0.20 14.84 22.20
N ALA A 99 0.73 15.79 21.99
CA ALA A 99 0.65 17.12 22.59
C ALA A 99 -0.32 18.05 21.85
N ASP A 100 -0.47 17.86 20.53
CA ASP A 100 -1.38 18.63 19.69
C ASP A 100 -1.98 17.69 18.62
N PRO A 101 -2.92 16.83 19.03
CA PRO A 101 -3.41 15.77 18.14
C PRO A 101 -4.20 16.27 16.94
N VAL A 102 -4.73 17.50 16.97
CA VAL A 102 -5.53 18.01 15.85
C VAL A 102 -4.66 18.62 14.73
N ALA A 103 -3.44 19.02 15.03
CA ALA A 103 -2.57 19.64 14.03
C ALA A 103 -2.28 18.71 12.85
N GLY A 104 -2.03 17.44 13.13
CA GLY A 104 -1.78 16.44 12.08
C GLY A 104 -3.03 16.10 11.27
N LEU A 105 -4.18 16.15 11.90
CA LEU A 105 -5.45 15.85 11.24
C LEU A 105 -5.85 16.94 10.25
N ASP A 106 -5.59 18.21 10.59
CA ASP A 106 -5.92 19.32 9.71
C ASP A 106 -5.12 19.28 8.41
N ALA A 107 -3.91 18.77 8.45
CA ALA A 107 -3.07 18.65 7.25
C ALA A 107 -3.64 17.70 6.20
N GLY A 108 -4.52 16.80 6.59
CA GLY A 108 -5.16 15.85 5.69
C GLY A 108 -6.36 16.40 4.93
N LYS A 109 -6.75 17.63 5.20
CA LYS A 109 -7.89 18.26 4.53
C LYS A 109 -7.40 19.07 3.35
N GLY A 110 -7.20 18.39 2.29
CA GLY A 110 -6.76 19.02 1.03
C GLY A 110 -7.87 19.69 0.28
#